data_d3d8cb5ae0e62b4f6903b0110a8a9d81
#
_entry.id   d3d8cb5ae0e62b4f6903b0110a8a9d81
#
_cell.length_a   1.000
_cell.length_b   1.000
_cell.length_c   1.000
_cell.angle_alpha   90.00
_cell.angle_beta   90.00
_cell.angle_gamma   90.00
#
_symmetry.space_group_name_H-M   'P 1'
#
loop_
_entity.id
_entity.type
_entity.pdbx_description
1 polymer ?
#
loop_
_entity_poly.entity_id
_entity_poly.type
_entity_poly.pdbx_seq_one_letter_code
_entity_poly.pdbx_strand_id
1 'polypeptide(L)'
;MDIRKLQRAIVDGLEDVKAQDIVVFNTEHLSPLFERVIIATGSSNRQTKALASGVRESVKAAGFPVLATEGGDNGEWIIVDCGAAVAHVMQPAIREYYRLEEIWGGKPVKMKLGAAKTGLVLSLIHI
;
A
#
# COMPACT_ATOMS: atom_id res chain seq x y z
N MET A 1 6.24 -13.46 -12.84
CA MET A 1 6.33 -12.12 -12.21
C MET A 1 7.04 -12.23 -10.88
N ASP A 2 7.97 -11.32 -10.62
CA ASP A 2 8.64 -11.30 -9.32
C ASP A 2 7.84 -10.42 -8.35
N ILE A 3 7.11 -11.06 -7.46
CA ILE A 3 6.25 -10.36 -6.50
C ILE A 3 7.06 -9.46 -5.55
N ARG A 4 8.30 -9.83 -5.24
CA ARG A 4 9.15 -9.01 -4.37
C ARG A 4 9.53 -7.70 -5.03
N LYS A 5 9.81 -7.73 -6.33
CA LYS A 5 10.12 -6.51 -7.10
C LYS A 5 8.90 -5.61 -7.21
N LEU A 6 7.74 -6.18 -7.45
CA LEU A 6 6.49 -5.41 -7.49
C LEU A 6 6.18 -4.78 -6.15
N GLN A 7 6.28 -5.56 -5.07
CA GLN A 7 6.11 -5.07 -3.71
C GLN A 7 7.07 -3.91 -3.41
N ARG A 8 8.34 -4.06 -3.77
CA ARG A 8 9.35 -3.01 -3.56
C ARG A 8 8.99 -1.75 -4.34
N ALA A 9 8.57 -1.89 -5.59
CA ALA A 9 8.19 -0.74 -6.42
C ALA A 9 7.02 0.04 -5.82
N ILE A 10 6.02 -0.67 -5.29
CA ILE A 10 4.87 -0.03 -4.64
C ILE A 10 5.31 0.73 -3.40
N VAL A 11 6.08 0.08 -2.53
CA VAL A 11 6.55 0.70 -1.29
C VAL A 11 7.46 1.90 -1.59
N ASP A 12 8.35 1.78 -2.57
CA ASP A 12 9.22 2.90 -2.96
C ASP A 12 8.40 4.11 -3.41
N GLY A 13 7.35 3.88 -4.20
CA GLY A 13 6.46 4.96 -4.64
C GLY A 13 5.74 5.62 -3.47
N LEU A 14 5.33 4.84 -2.47
CA LEU A 14 4.71 5.36 -1.26
C LEU A 14 5.71 6.15 -0.41
N GLU A 15 6.91 5.64 -0.23
CA GLU A 15 7.94 6.32 0.56
C GLU A 15 8.38 7.63 -0.09
N ASP A 16 8.49 7.67 -1.41
CA ASP A 16 8.88 8.88 -2.14
C ASP A 16 7.93 10.05 -1.90
N VAL A 17 6.66 9.77 -1.64
CA VAL A 17 5.65 10.79 -1.35
C VAL A 17 5.33 10.86 0.14
N LYS A 18 6.15 10.21 0.95
CA LYS A 18 6.08 10.27 2.42
C LYS A 18 4.78 9.73 3.01
N ALA A 19 4.31 8.60 2.50
CA ALA A 19 3.17 7.91 3.08
C ALA A 19 3.48 7.51 4.53
N GLN A 20 2.45 7.50 5.35
CA GLN A 20 2.55 7.08 6.74
C GLN A 20 2.00 5.66 6.92
N ASP A 21 2.48 4.98 7.95
CA ASP A 21 1.94 3.69 8.40
C ASP A 21 1.81 2.67 7.25
N ILE A 22 2.90 2.47 6.51
CA ILE A 22 2.92 1.52 5.40
C ILE A 22 3.00 0.11 5.97
N VAL A 23 2.03 -0.73 5.60
CA VAL A 23 1.99 -2.14 6.03
C VAL A 23 1.79 -3.01 4.79
N VAL A 24 2.54 -4.10 4.72
CA VAL A 24 2.45 -5.07 3.63
C VAL A 24 1.95 -6.40 4.18
N PHE A 25 0.91 -6.94 3.57
CA PHE A 25 0.35 -8.24 3.94
C PHE A 25 0.58 -9.26 2.84
N ASN A 26 1.00 -10.45 3.22
CA ASN A 26 1.04 -11.59 2.32
C ASN A 26 -0.35 -12.22 2.32
N THR A 27 -1.02 -12.17 1.17
CA THR A 27 -2.38 -12.65 1.02
C THR A 27 -2.47 -13.91 0.16
N GLU A 28 -1.35 -14.56 -0.12
CA GLU A 28 -1.31 -15.76 -0.96
C GLU A 28 -2.24 -16.87 -0.46
N HIS A 29 -2.37 -16.99 0.85
CA HIS A 29 -3.22 -18.00 1.48
C HIS A 29 -4.68 -17.60 1.60
N LEU A 30 -5.00 -16.33 1.39
CA LEU A 30 -6.32 -15.78 1.66
C LEU A 30 -7.11 -15.46 0.40
N SER A 31 -6.43 -15.25 -0.72
CA SER A 31 -7.09 -14.89 -1.97
C SER A 31 -6.31 -15.44 -3.17
N PRO A 32 -6.99 -16.06 -4.14
CA PRO A 32 -6.36 -16.41 -5.40
C PRO A 32 -6.20 -15.21 -6.35
N LEU A 33 -6.77 -14.06 -5.99
CA LEU A 33 -6.80 -12.89 -6.87
C LEU A 33 -5.52 -12.05 -6.77
N PHE A 34 -4.91 -11.99 -5.61
CA PHE A 34 -3.68 -11.22 -5.40
C PHE A 34 -2.84 -11.82 -4.29
N GLU A 35 -1.52 -11.59 -4.38
CA GLU A 35 -0.53 -12.17 -3.46
C GLU A 35 -0.12 -11.21 -2.35
N ARG A 36 -0.29 -9.91 -2.56
CA ARG A 36 0.08 -8.88 -1.58
C ARG A 36 -0.98 -7.79 -1.51
N VAL A 37 -1.22 -7.31 -0.31
CA VAL A 37 -2.00 -6.09 -0.07
C VAL A 37 -1.11 -5.13 0.69
N ILE A 38 -0.97 -3.92 0.19
CA ILE A 38 -0.20 -2.86 0.82
C ILE A 38 -1.16 -1.76 1.25
N ILE A 39 -1.10 -1.36 2.51
CA ILE A 39 -1.95 -0.31 3.05
C ILE A 39 -1.06 0.82 3.54
N ALA A 40 -1.39 2.04 3.17
CA ALA A 40 -0.66 3.22 3.58
C ALA A 40 -1.61 4.37 3.86
N THR A 41 -1.15 5.33 4.65
CA THR A 41 -1.95 6.48 5.07
C THR A 41 -1.44 7.75 4.42
N GLY A 42 -2.38 8.54 3.88
CA GLY A 42 -2.14 9.91 3.45
C GLY A 42 -2.92 10.86 4.35
N SER A 43 -2.34 12.02 4.64
CA SER A 43 -2.91 12.97 5.60
C SER A 43 -4.01 13.87 5.04
N SER A 44 -4.19 13.88 3.71
CA SER A 44 -5.15 14.76 3.04
C SER A 44 -5.55 14.17 1.69
N ASN A 45 -6.62 14.70 1.09
CA ASN A 45 -7.03 14.31 -0.27
C ASN A 45 -5.90 14.53 -1.26
N ARG A 46 -5.18 15.63 -1.12
CA ARG A 46 -4.07 15.95 -2.01
C ARG A 46 -2.94 14.93 -1.88
N GLN A 47 -2.60 14.57 -0.66
CA GLN A 47 -1.54 13.60 -0.42
C GLN A 47 -1.93 12.20 -0.89
N THR A 48 -3.15 11.76 -0.64
CA THR A 48 -3.58 10.43 -1.11
C THR A 48 -3.52 10.33 -2.62
N LYS A 49 -3.93 11.38 -3.32
CA LYS A 49 -3.82 11.43 -4.78
C LYS A 49 -2.37 11.40 -5.25
N ALA A 50 -1.50 12.15 -4.57
CA ALA A 50 -0.07 12.16 -4.88
C ALA A 50 0.56 10.78 -4.62
N LEU A 51 0.15 10.11 -3.54
CA LEU A 51 0.63 8.76 -3.23
C LEU A 51 0.21 7.75 -4.30
N ALA A 52 -1.04 7.81 -4.74
CA ALA A 52 -1.52 6.93 -5.81
C ALA A 52 -0.72 7.16 -7.10
N SER A 53 -0.46 8.41 -7.45
CA SER A 53 0.39 8.74 -8.61
C SER A 53 1.81 8.22 -8.44
N GLY A 54 2.38 8.38 -7.26
CA GLY A 54 3.72 7.90 -6.95
C GLY A 54 3.84 6.39 -7.10
N VAL A 55 2.85 5.65 -6.61
CA VAL A 55 2.79 4.19 -6.79
C VAL A 55 2.73 3.83 -8.26
N ARG A 56 1.84 4.47 -9.02
CA ARG A 56 1.70 4.19 -10.44
C ARG A 56 2.99 4.43 -11.21
N GLU A 57 3.63 5.56 -10.96
CA GLU A 57 4.89 5.90 -11.64
C GLU A 57 6.00 4.93 -11.29
N SER A 58 6.15 4.59 -10.00
CA SER A 58 7.17 3.67 -9.54
C SER A 58 6.99 2.27 -10.11
N VAL A 59 5.75 1.78 -10.12
CA VAL A 59 5.41 0.46 -10.65
C VAL A 59 5.70 0.39 -12.16
N LYS A 60 5.28 1.41 -12.91
CA LYS A 60 5.56 1.47 -14.35
C LYS A 60 7.04 1.57 -14.64
N ALA A 61 7.77 2.37 -13.88
CA ALA A 61 9.22 2.50 -14.04
C ALA A 61 9.95 1.18 -13.78
N ALA A 62 9.41 0.34 -12.90
CA ALA A 62 9.96 -0.98 -12.62
C ALA A 62 9.57 -2.04 -13.66
N GLY A 63 8.76 -1.67 -14.66
CA GLY A 63 8.38 -2.56 -15.75
C GLY A 63 7.10 -3.36 -15.50
N PHE A 64 6.29 -2.99 -14.50
CA PHE A 64 5.04 -3.67 -14.22
C PHE A 64 3.83 -2.86 -14.68
N PRO A 65 2.73 -3.51 -15.06
CA PRO A 65 1.51 -2.80 -15.43
C PRO A 65 0.73 -2.32 -14.21
N VAL A 66 0.00 -1.24 -14.38
CA VAL A 66 -1.05 -0.81 -13.44
C VAL A 66 -2.38 -1.11 -14.11
N LEU A 67 -3.19 -1.98 -13.52
CA LEU A 67 -4.44 -2.43 -14.13
C LEU A 67 -5.58 -1.44 -13.96
N ALA A 68 -5.68 -0.84 -12.78
CA ALA A 68 -6.76 0.09 -12.48
C ALA A 68 -6.39 1.00 -11.31
N THR A 69 -7.01 2.16 -11.26
CA THR A 69 -6.96 3.07 -10.11
C THR A 69 -8.38 3.48 -9.80
N GLU A 70 -8.84 3.26 -8.57
CA GLU A 70 -10.20 3.55 -8.16
C GLU A 70 -10.23 4.45 -6.94
N GLY A 71 -11.32 5.22 -6.78
CA GLY A 71 -11.55 6.04 -5.59
C GLY A 71 -10.87 7.40 -5.64
N GLY A 72 -10.37 7.83 -6.79
CA GLY A 72 -9.59 9.07 -6.90
C GLY A 72 -10.38 10.36 -6.80
N ASP A 73 -11.70 10.32 -6.88
CA ASP A 73 -12.50 11.55 -6.95
C ASP A 73 -12.42 12.39 -5.67
N ASN A 74 -12.62 11.78 -4.51
CA ASN A 74 -12.56 12.50 -3.24
C ASN A 74 -11.25 12.29 -2.47
N GLY A 75 -10.44 11.31 -2.86
CA GLY A 75 -9.13 11.08 -2.24
C GLY A 75 -9.17 10.49 -0.84
N GLU A 76 -10.31 10.06 -0.34
CA GLU A 76 -10.38 9.46 1.01
C GLU A 76 -9.81 8.05 1.04
N TRP A 77 -10.02 7.31 -0.04
CA TRP A 77 -9.56 5.93 -0.17
C TRP A 77 -9.31 5.67 -1.66
N ILE A 78 -8.05 5.51 -2.01
CA ILE A 78 -7.65 5.23 -3.40
C ILE A 78 -7.03 3.85 -3.46
N ILE A 79 -7.47 3.05 -4.43
CA ILE A 79 -6.97 1.70 -4.66
C ILE A 79 -6.18 1.71 -5.96
N VAL A 80 -4.93 1.26 -5.92
CA VAL A 80 -4.10 1.07 -7.10
C VAL A 80 -3.91 -0.43 -7.30
N ASP A 81 -4.55 -0.97 -8.32
CA ASP A 81 -4.53 -2.40 -8.63
C ASP A 81 -3.39 -2.68 -9.61
N CYS A 82 -2.40 -3.42 -9.14
CA CYS A 82 -1.25 -3.84 -9.94
C CYS A 82 -1.28 -5.35 -10.25
N GLY A 83 -2.45 -5.97 -10.14
CA GLY A 83 -2.62 -7.40 -10.43
C GLY A 83 -2.27 -8.26 -9.22
N ALA A 84 -1.05 -8.77 -9.16
CA ALA A 84 -0.62 -9.63 -8.05
C ALA A 84 -0.50 -8.87 -6.73
N ALA A 85 -0.41 -7.55 -6.76
CA ALA A 85 -0.39 -6.71 -5.58
C ALA A 85 -1.36 -5.55 -5.72
N VAL A 86 -2.02 -5.19 -4.62
CA VAL A 86 -2.99 -4.09 -4.59
C VAL A 86 -2.58 -3.13 -3.47
N ALA A 87 -2.52 -1.85 -3.80
CA ALA A 87 -2.20 -0.81 -2.82
C ALA A 87 -3.47 -0.06 -2.43
N HIS A 88 -3.67 0.10 -1.13
CA HIS A 88 -4.75 0.92 -0.57
C HIS A 88 -4.14 2.14 0.10
N VAL A 89 -4.48 3.32 -0.40
CA VAL A 89 -4.04 4.59 0.16
C VAL A 89 -5.27 5.22 0.81
N MET A 90 -5.23 5.38 2.12
CA MET A 90 -6.41 5.79 2.90
C MET A 90 -6.06 6.94 3.82
N GLN A 91 -7.03 7.83 4.06
CA GLN A 91 -6.89 8.81 5.12
C GLN A 91 -7.09 8.15 6.48
N PRO A 92 -6.55 8.72 7.57
CA PRO A 92 -6.57 8.06 8.88
C PRO A 92 -7.96 7.64 9.36
N ALA A 93 -8.95 8.50 9.21
CA ALA A 93 -10.31 8.19 9.67
C ALA A 93 -10.92 7.02 8.90
N ILE A 94 -10.68 6.96 7.60
CA ILE A 94 -11.19 5.87 6.75
C ILE A 94 -10.49 4.56 7.11
N ARG A 95 -9.19 4.60 7.29
CA ARG A 95 -8.41 3.42 7.65
C ARG A 95 -8.87 2.85 8.99
N GLU A 96 -9.10 3.69 9.96
CA GLU A 96 -9.60 3.28 11.27
C GLU A 96 -11.01 2.70 11.18
N TYR A 97 -11.88 3.33 10.41
CA TYR A 97 -13.27 2.89 10.27
C TYR A 97 -13.39 1.52 9.62
N TYR A 98 -12.69 1.29 8.52
CA TYR A 98 -12.81 0.04 7.78
C TYR A 98 -11.90 -1.07 8.27
N ARG A 99 -10.78 -0.73 8.91
CA ARG A 99 -9.85 -1.70 9.51
C ARG A 99 -9.49 -2.85 8.59
N LEU A 100 -9.02 -2.52 7.39
CA LEU A 100 -8.64 -3.54 6.40
C LEU A 100 -7.58 -4.49 6.92
N GLU A 101 -6.72 -4.03 7.81
CA GLU A 101 -5.70 -4.86 8.43
C GLU A 101 -6.29 -6.08 9.13
N GLU A 102 -7.49 -5.98 9.67
CA GLU A 102 -8.15 -7.10 10.33
C GLU A 102 -8.67 -8.13 9.32
N ILE A 103 -9.03 -7.69 8.12
CA ILE A 103 -9.48 -8.57 7.05
C ILE A 103 -8.34 -9.48 6.62
N TRP A 104 -7.14 -8.91 6.51
CA TRP A 104 -5.97 -9.63 6.05
C TRP A 104 -5.18 -10.28 7.17
N GLY A 105 -5.71 -10.29 8.35
CA GLY A 105 -5.33 -10.85 9.66
C GLY A 105 -4.14 -11.77 9.80
N GLY A 106 -3.28 -11.84 8.83
CA GLY A 106 -2.08 -12.64 8.86
C GLY A 106 -0.90 -11.86 9.41
N LYS A 107 0.27 -12.41 9.20
CA LYS A 107 1.50 -11.73 9.60
C LYS A 107 1.87 -10.68 8.55
N PRO A 108 2.09 -9.43 8.94
CA PRO A 108 2.63 -8.43 8.01
C PRO A 108 3.99 -8.88 7.48
N VAL A 109 4.27 -8.55 6.24
CA VAL A 109 5.56 -8.84 5.64
C VAL A 109 6.57 -7.83 6.17
N LYS A 110 7.69 -8.33 6.70
CA LYS A 110 8.77 -7.45 7.14
C LYS A 110 9.52 -6.92 5.95
N MET A 111 9.66 -5.61 5.88
CA MET A 111 10.42 -4.95 4.85
C MET A 111 11.34 -3.91 5.46
N LYS A 112 12.45 -3.65 4.78
CA LYS A 112 13.30 -2.52 5.12
C LYS A 112 12.65 -1.26 4.57
N LEU A 113 12.14 -0.43 5.45
CA LEU A 113 11.56 0.87 5.12
C LEU A 113 12.55 1.98 5.45
N GLY A 114 12.21 3.20 5.05
CA GLY A 114 12.98 4.37 5.43
C GLY A 114 13.07 4.50 6.95
N ALA A 115 14.18 5.00 7.46
CA ALA A 115 14.45 5.07 8.90
C ALA A 115 13.33 5.75 9.69
N ALA A 116 12.72 6.78 9.12
CA ALA A 116 11.65 7.52 9.79
C ALA A 116 10.36 6.70 9.98
N LYS A 117 10.22 5.58 9.29
CA LYS A 117 9.00 4.76 9.30
C LYS A 117 9.19 3.42 10.01
N THR A 118 10.41 3.05 10.32
CA THR A 118 10.71 1.74 10.91
C THR A 118 9.96 1.52 12.23
N GLY A 119 9.95 2.51 13.10
CA GLY A 119 9.25 2.41 14.38
C GLY A 119 7.74 2.24 14.22
N LEU A 120 7.15 2.93 13.24
CA LEU A 120 5.72 2.83 12.97
C LEU A 120 5.34 1.45 12.49
N VAL A 121 6.14 0.90 11.58
CA VAL A 121 5.89 -0.45 11.04
C VAL A 121 6.00 -1.49 12.15
N LEU A 122 6.99 -1.38 13.02
CA LEU A 122 7.12 -2.28 14.16
C LEU A 122 5.91 -2.21 15.08
N SER A 123 5.39 -1.02 15.32
CA SER A 123 4.18 -0.83 16.10
C SER A 123 2.98 -1.55 15.47
N LEU A 124 2.84 -1.47 14.16
CA LEU A 124 1.73 -2.10 13.43
C LEU A 124 1.84 -3.62 13.41
N ILE A 125 3.05 -4.17 13.43
CA ILE A 125 3.25 -5.61 13.43
C ILE A 125 2.65 -6.29 14.66
N HIS A 126 2.48 -5.54 15.73
CA HIS A 126 1.93 -6.05 16.98
C HIS A 126 0.39 -5.95 17.08
N ILE A 127 -0.25 -5.45 16.10
CA ILE A 127 -1.71 -5.33 16.08
C ILE A 127 -2.40 -6.67 15.76
#